data_a524e1e190a9486fe3beadec8e62a82a
#
_entry.id   a524e1e190a9486fe3beadec8e62a82a
#
_cell.length_a   1.000
_cell.length_b   1.000
_cell.length_c   1.000
_cell.angle_alpha   90.00
_cell.angle_beta   90.00
_cell.angle_gamma   90.00
#
_symmetry.space_group_name_H-M   'P 1'
#
loop_
_entity.id
_entity.type
_entity.pdbx_description
1 polymer ?
#
loop_
_entity_poly.entity_id
_entity_poly.type
_entity_poly.pdbx_seq_one_letter_code
_entity_poly.pdbx_strand_id
1 'polypeptide(L)'
;MEITKRRLADIVPYAANAKKHDKRQINNVAESIKQYGFVQPIVIDRDGVIVIGHCRALAAKKLGMQEVPCVCVDDLTPEQVNALRCVKCS
;
A
#
# COMPACT_ATOMS: atom_id res chain seq x y z
N MET A 1 1.33 9.25 -13.81
CA MET A 1 1.40 9.21 -12.34
C MET A 1 2.85 9.10 -11.92
N GLU A 2 3.25 9.92 -10.99
CA GLU A 2 4.63 9.91 -10.51
C GLU A 2 4.74 9.08 -9.24
N ILE A 3 5.84 8.36 -9.12
CA ILE A 3 6.15 7.62 -7.91
C ILE A 3 6.89 8.57 -6.97
N THR A 4 6.35 8.74 -5.77
CA THR A 4 6.99 9.57 -4.74
C THR A 4 7.19 8.74 -3.50
N LYS A 5 8.21 9.08 -2.71
CA LYS A 5 8.42 8.43 -1.43
C LYS A 5 7.61 9.15 -0.36
N ARG A 6 6.88 8.39 0.42
CA ARG A 6 6.11 8.93 1.54
C ARG A 6 6.44 8.16 2.80
N ARG A 7 6.34 8.83 3.93
CA ARG A 7 6.54 8.19 5.22
C ARG A 7 5.39 7.25 5.51
N LEU A 8 5.72 6.07 6.03
CA LEU A 8 4.68 5.11 6.42
C LEU A 8 3.71 5.73 7.43
N ALA A 9 4.18 6.61 8.29
CA ALA A 9 3.33 7.28 9.26
C ALA A 9 2.27 8.18 8.62
N ASP A 10 2.54 8.64 7.39
CA ASP A 10 1.61 9.50 6.65
C ASP A 10 0.61 8.71 5.80
N ILE A 11 0.77 7.40 5.73
CA ILE A 11 -0.11 6.54 4.96
C ILE A 11 -1.16 5.94 5.88
N VAL A 12 -2.43 6.09 5.50
CA VAL A 12 -3.55 5.64 6.32
C VAL A 12 -4.08 4.32 5.76
N PRO A 13 -4.11 3.24 6.56
CA PRO A 13 -4.69 2.00 6.08
C PRO A 13 -6.20 2.13 5.93
N TYR A 14 -6.74 1.53 4.88
CA TYR A 14 -8.18 1.48 4.68
C TYR A 14 -8.76 0.44 5.64
N ALA A 15 -9.60 0.87 6.56
CA ALA A 15 -10.06 0.03 7.67
C ALA A 15 -10.74 -1.26 7.20
N ALA A 16 -11.49 -1.19 6.11
CA ALA A 16 -12.19 -2.38 5.59
C ALA A 16 -11.23 -3.47 5.10
N ASN A 17 -10.02 -3.08 4.67
CA ASN A 17 -9.02 -4.02 4.15
C ASN A 17 -8.03 -4.49 5.21
N ALA A 18 -7.90 -3.73 6.31
CA ALA A 18 -6.89 -4.01 7.32
C ALA A 18 -7.03 -5.38 7.98
N LYS A 19 -8.25 -5.90 8.05
CA LYS A 19 -8.55 -7.16 8.74
C LYS A 19 -8.48 -8.39 7.83
N LYS A 20 -8.21 -8.21 6.53
CA LYS A 20 -8.26 -9.29 5.55
C LYS A 20 -6.91 -9.95 5.28
N HIS A 21 -5.84 -9.41 5.81
CA HIS A 21 -4.49 -9.92 5.55
C HIS A 21 -4.00 -10.74 6.74
N ASP A 22 -3.57 -11.97 6.48
CA ASP A 22 -3.03 -12.80 7.54
C ASP A 22 -1.51 -12.60 7.66
N LYS A 23 -0.94 -13.12 8.76
CA LYS A 23 0.48 -12.96 9.03
C LYS A 23 1.37 -13.65 8.01
N ARG A 24 0.91 -14.79 7.47
CA ARG A 24 1.69 -15.53 6.48
C ARG A 24 1.86 -14.71 5.20
N GLN A 25 0.78 -14.10 4.75
CA GLN A 25 0.81 -13.28 3.55
C GLN A 25 1.73 -12.08 3.74
N ILE A 26 1.63 -11.42 4.89
CA ILE A 26 2.48 -10.28 5.22
C ILE A 26 3.95 -10.72 5.28
N ASN A 27 4.24 -11.88 5.88
CA ASN A 27 5.60 -12.39 5.94
C ASN A 27 6.17 -12.69 4.55
N ASN A 28 5.37 -13.27 3.67
CA ASN A 28 5.81 -13.56 2.30
C ASN A 28 6.14 -12.28 1.54
N VAL A 29 5.30 -11.27 1.68
CA VAL A 29 5.55 -9.97 1.05
C VAL A 29 6.78 -9.30 1.64
N ALA A 30 6.95 -9.39 2.96
CA ALA A 30 8.11 -8.82 3.64
C ALA A 30 9.41 -9.48 3.15
N GLU A 31 9.43 -10.79 2.98
CA GLU A 31 10.58 -11.50 2.45
C GLU A 31 10.90 -11.06 1.02
N SER A 32 9.86 -10.88 0.20
CA SER A 32 10.04 -10.40 -1.17
C SER A 32 10.64 -9.00 -1.19
N ILE A 33 10.16 -8.10 -0.34
CA ILE A 33 10.69 -6.74 -0.24
C ILE A 33 12.15 -6.78 0.22
N LYS A 34 12.46 -7.65 1.17
CA LYS A 34 13.80 -7.78 1.70
C LYS A 34 14.78 -8.27 0.63
N GLN A 35 14.33 -9.20 -0.22
CA GLN A 35 15.17 -9.79 -1.26
C GLN A 35 15.32 -8.92 -2.49
N TYR A 36 14.21 -8.35 -2.96
CA TYR A 36 14.16 -7.68 -4.26
C TYR A 36 13.88 -6.17 -4.16
N GLY A 37 13.64 -5.68 -2.95
CA GLY A 37 13.25 -4.30 -2.75
C GLY A 37 11.78 -4.09 -3.04
N PHE A 38 11.36 -2.83 -3.02
CA PHE A 38 9.97 -2.46 -3.23
C PHE A 38 9.71 -2.38 -4.75
N VAL A 39 9.29 -3.49 -5.33
CA VAL A 39 9.14 -3.61 -6.79
C VAL A 39 7.93 -2.82 -7.30
N GLN A 40 6.84 -2.82 -6.54
CA GLN A 40 5.62 -2.13 -6.92
C GLN A 40 5.27 -1.08 -5.88
N PRO A 41 4.93 0.15 -6.31
CA PRO A 41 4.56 1.19 -5.35
C PRO A 41 3.20 0.94 -4.74
N ILE A 42 2.96 1.54 -3.58
CA ILE A 42 1.67 1.56 -2.93
C ILE A 42 0.84 2.66 -3.60
N VAL A 43 -0.42 2.36 -3.92
CA VAL A 43 -1.33 3.36 -4.48
C VAL A 43 -2.16 3.95 -3.36
N ILE A 44 -2.13 5.27 -3.25
CA ILE A 44 -2.88 6.01 -2.23
C ILE A 44 -3.78 7.05 -2.91
N ASP A 45 -4.82 7.48 -2.20
CA ASP A 45 -5.67 8.57 -2.67
C ASP A 45 -5.13 9.91 -2.19
N ARG A 46 -5.85 11.00 -2.48
CA ARG A 46 -5.41 12.35 -2.11
C ARG A 46 -5.28 12.54 -0.59
N ASP A 47 -6.01 11.76 0.18
CA ASP A 47 -5.96 11.82 1.64
C ASP A 47 -4.88 10.93 2.24
N GLY A 48 -4.12 10.23 1.40
CA GLY A 48 -3.09 9.32 1.87
C GLY A 48 -3.62 7.95 2.28
N VAL A 49 -4.88 7.65 1.98
CA VAL A 49 -5.49 6.36 2.31
C VAL A 49 -5.10 5.33 1.25
N ILE A 50 -4.69 4.15 1.69
CA ILE A 50 -4.24 3.10 0.78
C ILE A 50 -5.39 2.64 -0.10
N VAL A 51 -5.16 2.64 -1.41
CA VAL A 51 -6.08 2.08 -2.40
C VAL A 51 -5.63 0.67 -2.77
N ILE A 52 -4.36 0.52 -3.10
CA ILE A 52 -3.76 -0.76 -3.51
C ILE A 52 -2.43 -0.91 -2.77
N GLY A 53 -2.12 -2.13 -2.37
CA GLY A 53 -0.83 -2.43 -1.74
C GLY A 53 -0.86 -2.41 -0.22
N HIS A 54 -2.02 -2.69 0.37
CA HIS A 54 -2.17 -2.72 1.82
C HIS A 54 -1.20 -3.71 2.47
N CYS A 55 -1.06 -4.90 1.89
CA CYS A 55 -0.16 -5.92 2.41
C CYS A 55 1.29 -5.48 2.35
N ARG A 56 1.67 -4.75 1.30
CA ARG A 56 3.02 -4.18 1.16
C ARG A 56 3.29 -3.15 2.23
N ALA A 57 2.30 -2.33 2.56
CA ALA A 57 2.44 -1.33 3.62
C ALA A 57 2.65 -2.00 4.98
N LEU A 58 1.89 -3.04 5.28
CA LEU A 58 2.04 -3.80 6.52
C LEU A 58 3.39 -4.49 6.57
N ALA A 59 3.84 -5.07 5.46
CA ALA A 59 5.14 -5.72 5.38
C ALA A 59 6.27 -4.72 5.58
N ALA A 60 6.18 -3.54 4.99
CA ALA A 60 7.16 -2.49 5.16
C ALA A 60 7.22 -2.03 6.62
N LYS A 61 6.08 -1.91 7.27
CA LYS A 61 6.02 -1.57 8.69
C LYS A 61 6.71 -2.64 9.53
N LYS A 62 6.48 -3.90 9.21
CA LYS A 62 7.11 -5.02 9.92
C LYS A 62 8.64 -4.99 9.76
N LEU A 63 9.11 -4.58 8.59
CA LEU A 63 10.56 -4.49 8.33
C LEU A 63 11.20 -3.23 8.93
N GLY A 64 10.39 -2.33 9.49
CA GLY A 64 10.92 -1.10 10.09
C GLY A 64 11.27 -0.03 9.06
N MET A 65 10.71 -0.10 7.87
CA MET A 65 10.92 0.92 6.84
C MET A 65 10.24 2.22 7.24
N GLN A 66 10.92 3.33 7.00
CA GLN A 66 10.36 4.65 7.32
C GLN A 66 9.63 5.26 6.14
N GLU A 67 10.12 4.99 4.93
CA GLU A 67 9.55 5.54 3.72
C GLU A 67 9.30 4.42 2.71
N VAL A 68 8.26 4.60 1.89
CA VAL A 68 7.90 3.64 0.86
C VAL A 68 7.52 4.39 -0.41
N PRO A 69 7.75 3.78 -1.59
CA PRO A 69 7.33 4.41 -2.83
C PRO A 69 5.81 4.36 -2.96
N CYS A 70 5.20 5.47 -3.32
CA CYS A 70 3.76 5.61 -3.45
C CYS A 70 3.38 6.32 -4.73
N VAL A 71 2.21 5.97 -5.24
CA VAL A 71 1.57 6.68 -6.35
C VAL A 71 0.26 7.26 -5.81
N CYS A 72 0.08 8.56 -5.99
CA CYS A 72 -1.14 9.23 -5.56
C CYS A 72 -2.10 9.34 -6.73
N VAL A 73 -3.33 8.83 -6.56
CA VAL A 73 -4.36 8.86 -7.59
C VAL A 73 -5.37 9.97 -7.28
N ASP A 74 -4.88 11.19 -7.20
CA ASP A 74 -5.69 12.35 -6.85
C ASP A 74 -6.54 12.87 -8.01
N ASP A 75 -6.30 12.40 -9.22
CA ASP A 75 -7.04 12.76 -10.42
C ASP A 75 -8.25 11.83 -10.69
N LEU A 76 -8.44 10.82 -9.85
CA LEU A 76 -9.55 9.88 -10.00
C LEU A 76 -10.77 10.34 -9.22
N THR A 77 -11.96 10.03 -9.74
CA THR A 77 -13.20 10.26 -9.00
C THR A 77 -13.33 9.25 -7.86
N PRO A 78 -14.15 9.54 -6.83
CA PRO A 78 -14.39 8.57 -5.76
C PRO A 78 -14.88 7.22 -6.27
N GLU A 79 -15.67 7.20 -7.34
CA GLU A 79 -16.15 5.97 -7.93
C GLU A 79 -15.01 5.15 -8.53
N GLN A 80 -14.09 5.82 -9.20
CA GLN A 80 -12.91 5.16 -9.78
C GLN A 80 -12.00 4.61 -8.68
N VAL A 81 -11.82 5.36 -7.61
CA VAL A 81 -11.01 4.91 -6.48
C VAL A 81 -11.62 3.67 -5.84
N ASN A 82 -12.95 3.66 -5.67
CA ASN A 82 -13.65 2.50 -5.11
C ASN A 82 -13.52 1.28 -6.03
N ALA A 83 -13.56 1.48 -7.34
CA ALA A 83 -13.36 0.40 -8.29
C ALA A 83 -11.97 -0.22 -8.15
N LEU A 84 -10.96 0.61 -7.95
CA LEU A 84 -9.59 0.11 -7.72
C LEU A 84 -9.49 -0.68 -6.42
N ARG A 85 -10.19 -0.23 -5.36
CA ARG A 85 -10.19 -0.95 -4.09
C ARG A 85 -10.86 -2.31 -4.19
N CYS A 86 -11.80 -2.48 -5.09
CA CYS A 86 -12.47 -3.76 -5.29
C CYS A 86 -11.60 -4.77 -6.02
N VAL A 87 -10.54 -4.33 -6.68
CA VAL A 87 -9.59 -5.23 -7.32
C VAL A 87 -8.80 -5.94 -6.23
N LYS A 88 -8.75 -7.25 -6.32
CA LYS A 88 -7.95 -8.03 -5.37
C LYS A 88 -6.50 -7.65 -5.50
N CYS A 89 -5.93 -7.19 -4.41
CA CYS A 89 -4.57 -6.74 -4.38
C CYS A 89 -3.86 -7.39 -3.22
N SER A 90 -2.79 -7.95 -3.50
CA SER A 90 -1.95 -8.51 -2.45
C SER A 90 -0.96 -7.48 -1.95
#